data_0b886355e20f4742d4cb5f6dddc0d79e
#
_entry.id   0b886355e20f4742d4cb5f6dddc0d79e
#
_cell.length_a   1.000
_cell.length_b   1.000
_cell.length_c   1.000
_cell.angle_alpha   90.00
_cell.angle_beta   90.00
_cell.angle_gamma   90.00
#
_symmetry.space_group_name_H-M   'P 1'
#
loop_
_entity.id
_entity.type
_entity.pdbx_description
1 polymer ?
#
loop_
_entity_poly.entity_id
_entity_poly.type
_entity_poly.pdbx_seq_one_letter_code
_entity_poly.pdbx_strand_id
1 'polypeptide(L)'
;MDSGGWKIILSGKRVRGGEYYLWLPGGSTLNRGTGFYTPRAYGTLTIPSTSSRIITVGAYDSLINAYADFSGRGSRMLPYLKPDLAAPGVNIVAPIPGGGYSPVTGTSFAAPFVSGAAALLMQWGIINGNDPYLYGEKVKAYLRKGARPLPGYEEYPNEEVGWGALCTAQSIPHM
;
A
#
# COMPACT_ATOMS: atom_id res chain seq x y z
N MET A 1 23.36 -4.57 20.65
CA MET A 1 22.38 -5.16 21.60
C MET A 1 22.69 -6.64 21.71
N ASP A 2 22.72 -7.14 22.93
CA ASP A 2 22.95 -8.56 23.15
C ASP A 2 21.76 -9.38 22.66
N SER A 3 22.03 -10.59 22.18
CA SER A 3 20.98 -11.52 21.76
C SER A 3 20.18 -12.00 22.98
N GLY A 4 18.87 -12.16 22.83
CA GLY A 4 18.02 -12.64 23.93
C GLY A 4 16.55 -12.22 23.78
N GLY A 5 15.74 -12.62 24.73
CA GLY A 5 14.35 -12.19 24.84
C GLY A 5 14.24 -10.84 25.53
N TRP A 6 13.64 -9.87 24.87
CA TRP A 6 13.39 -8.54 25.41
C TRP A 6 11.91 -8.37 25.74
N LYS A 7 11.62 -7.70 26.83
CA LYS A 7 10.25 -7.39 27.26
C LYS A 7 10.04 -5.88 27.22
N ILE A 8 9.06 -5.43 26.42
CA ILE A 8 8.61 -4.06 26.42
C ILE A 8 7.40 -3.97 27.34
N ILE A 9 7.44 -3.07 28.33
CA ILE A 9 6.33 -2.84 29.24
C ILE A 9 5.73 -1.46 28.93
N LEU A 10 4.47 -1.47 28.48
CA LEU A 10 3.70 -0.26 28.24
C LEU A 10 2.79 0.00 29.45
N SER A 11 2.98 1.13 30.14
CA SER A 11 2.16 1.54 31.26
C SER A 11 1.31 2.74 30.90
N GLY A 12 -0.02 2.59 30.92
CA GLY A 12 -0.96 3.67 30.66
C GLY A 12 -1.21 4.49 31.92
N LYS A 13 -0.88 5.78 31.91
CA LYS A 13 -1.25 6.73 33.00
C LYS A 13 -2.67 7.27 32.85
N ARG A 14 -3.15 7.44 31.60
CA ARG A 14 -4.51 7.87 31.26
C ARG A 14 -4.89 7.27 29.92
N VAL A 15 -5.76 6.27 29.93
CA VAL A 15 -6.16 5.52 28.74
C VAL A 15 -7.58 5.95 28.35
N ARG A 16 -7.78 6.44 27.13
CA ARG A 16 -9.10 6.79 26.55
C ARG A 16 -9.58 5.78 25.48
N GLY A 17 -8.69 5.01 24.93
CA GLY A 17 -8.87 3.84 24.09
C GLY A 17 -7.85 2.81 24.56
N GLY A 18 -7.94 1.56 24.24
CA GLY A 18 -7.01 0.53 24.72
C GLY A 18 -6.04 0.03 23.65
N GLU A 19 -6.09 0.59 22.45
CA GLU A 19 -5.35 0.09 21.32
C GLU A 19 -3.99 0.76 21.19
N TYR A 20 -2.98 -0.05 20.87
CA TYR A 20 -1.64 0.41 20.54
C TYR A 20 -1.03 -0.48 19.44
N TYR A 21 -0.13 0.10 18.70
CA TYR A 21 0.60 -0.59 17.65
C TYR A 21 2.10 -0.48 17.89
N LEU A 22 2.82 -1.57 17.66
CA LEU A 22 4.27 -1.63 17.71
C LEU A 22 4.77 -2.16 16.37
N TRP A 23 5.73 -1.47 15.79
CA TRP A 23 6.41 -1.87 14.56
C TRP A 23 7.89 -2.04 14.84
N LEU A 24 8.49 -3.05 14.24
CA LEU A 24 9.93 -3.18 14.17
C LEU A 24 10.44 -2.49 12.89
N PRO A 25 11.67 -1.96 12.91
CA PRO A 25 12.34 -1.46 11.70
C PRO A 25 12.43 -2.54 10.62
N GLY A 26 12.71 -2.15 9.38
CA GLY A 26 12.93 -3.10 8.28
C GLY A 26 14.07 -4.07 8.56
N GLY A 27 13.96 -5.28 8.01
CA GLY A 27 14.86 -6.39 8.32
C GLY A 27 16.36 -6.13 8.11
N SER A 28 16.72 -5.15 7.25
CA SER A 28 18.12 -4.73 7.04
C SER A 28 18.74 -4.01 8.25
N THR A 29 17.92 -3.50 9.18
CA THR A 29 18.36 -2.78 10.39
C THR A 29 18.29 -3.64 11.65
N LEU A 30 17.78 -4.85 11.53
CA LEU A 30 17.62 -5.79 12.64
C LEU A 30 18.59 -6.95 12.51
N ASN A 31 18.99 -7.51 13.65
CA ASN A 31 19.72 -8.77 13.68
C ASN A 31 18.81 -9.88 13.13
N ARG A 32 19.44 -10.86 12.47
CA ARG A 32 18.74 -12.05 11.94
C ARG A 32 17.95 -12.75 13.05
N GLY A 33 16.68 -13.03 12.79
CA GLY A 33 15.79 -13.66 13.75
C GLY A 33 15.14 -12.74 14.77
N THR A 34 15.38 -11.41 14.71
CA THR A 34 14.65 -10.45 15.55
C THR A 34 13.21 -10.30 15.06
N GLY A 35 12.26 -10.48 15.96
CA GLY A 35 10.82 -10.37 15.66
C GLY A 35 9.98 -10.37 16.94
N PHE A 36 8.70 -10.14 16.79
CA PHE A 36 7.74 -10.34 17.87
C PHE A 36 7.42 -11.83 18.04
N TYR A 37 7.21 -12.29 19.27
CA TYR A 37 6.79 -13.68 19.52
C TYR A 37 5.40 -13.99 18.95
N THR A 38 4.50 -12.99 18.98
CA THR A 38 3.12 -13.11 18.48
C THR A 38 2.82 -11.94 17.56
N PRO A 39 3.35 -11.95 16.32
CA PRO A 39 3.06 -10.90 15.35
C PRO A 39 1.60 -10.99 14.89
N ARG A 40 1.03 -9.85 14.50
CA ARG A 40 -0.28 -9.80 13.85
C ARG A 40 -0.11 -9.60 12.34
N ALA A 41 -0.94 -10.28 11.56
CA ALA A 41 -0.95 -10.15 10.11
C ALA A 41 -1.62 -8.85 9.63
N TYR A 42 -2.62 -8.35 10.36
CA TYR A 42 -3.39 -7.14 10.03
C TYR A 42 -2.99 -5.95 10.90
N GLY A 43 -3.26 -4.74 10.38
CA GLY A 43 -2.83 -3.51 11.06
C GLY A 43 -1.33 -3.25 10.92
N THR A 44 -0.72 -3.72 9.84
CA THR A 44 0.72 -3.62 9.58
C THR A 44 1.11 -2.41 8.75
N LEU A 45 0.14 -1.57 8.35
CA LEU A 45 0.42 -0.30 7.69
C LEU A 45 1.05 0.69 8.67
N THR A 46 2.12 1.35 8.23
CA THR A 46 2.85 2.35 9.02
C THR A 46 2.39 3.77 8.67
N ILE A 47 2.74 4.74 9.50
CA ILE A 47 2.55 6.17 9.19
C ILE A 47 3.53 6.56 8.08
N PRO A 48 3.09 7.29 7.05
CA PRO A 48 1.80 7.97 6.87
C PRO A 48 0.69 7.15 6.16
N SER A 49 0.92 5.87 5.82
CA SER A 49 -0.03 5.04 5.04
C SER A 49 -1.41 4.91 5.67
N THR A 50 -1.51 5.12 6.98
CA THR A 50 -2.77 5.11 7.73
C THR A 50 -3.59 6.39 7.61
N SER A 51 -3.10 7.42 6.91
CA SER A 51 -3.87 8.67 6.72
C SER A 51 -5.01 8.48 5.71
N SER A 52 -6.18 9.03 6.00
CA SER A 52 -7.35 8.98 5.10
C SER A 52 -7.12 9.71 3.78
N ARG A 53 -6.31 10.77 3.78
CA ARG A 53 -6.15 11.67 2.62
C ARG A 53 -5.14 11.20 1.60
N ILE A 54 -4.19 10.34 1.95
CA ILE A 54 -3.20 9.81 1.01
C ILE A 54 -3.73 8.61 0.24
N ILE A 55 -3.09 8.29 -0.88
CA ILE A 55 -3.31 7.05 -1.61
C ILE A 55 -2.30 6.03 -1.10
N THR A 56 -2.78 5.00 -0.42
CA THR A 56 -1.96 3.90 0.10
C THR A 56 -1.99 2.74 -0.87
N VAL A 57 -0.82 2.27 -1.26
CA VAL A 57 -0.66 1.26 -2.30
C VAL A 57 -0.12 -0.04 -1.70
N GLY A 58 -0.86 -1.12 -1.86
CA GLY A 58 -0.37 -2.48 -1.63
C GLY A 58 0.38 -3.02 -2.85
N ALA A 59 1.05 -4.16 -2.68
CA ALA A 59 1.75 -4.84 -3.76
C ALA A 59 1.12 -6.19 -4.10
N TYR A 60 1.11 -6.52 -5.39
CA TYR A 60 0.78 -7.85 -5.88
C TYR A 60 1.81 -8.31 -6.91
N ASP A 61 1.91 -9.63 -7.11
CA ASP A 61 2.69 -10.24 -8.19
C ASP A 61 1.84 -10.27 -9.47
N SER A 62 2.26 -9.51 -10.47
CA SER A 62 1.53 -9.40 -11.73
C SER A 62 1.66 -10.61 -12.65
N LEU A 63 2.63 -11.51 -12.41
CA LEU A 63 2.79 -12.74 -13.21
C LEU A 63 1.74 -13.79 -12.84
N ILE A 64 1.43 -13.90 -11.55
CA ILE A 64 0.48 -14.88 -11.04
C ILE A 64 -0.83 -14.24 -10.53
N ASN A 65 -0.94 -12.91 -10.61
CA ASN A 65 -2.06 -12.11 -10.10
C ASN A 65 -2.42 -12.40 -8.63
N ALA A 66 -1.41 -12.59 -7.78
CA ALA A 66 -1.55 -12.90 -6.38
C ALA A 66 -1.01 -11.77 -5.48
N TYR A 67 -1.63 -11.59 -4.31
CA TYR A 67 -1.14 -10.69 -3.27
C TYR A 67 0.32 -11.01 -2.91
N ALA A 68 1.12 -9.98 -2.69
CA ALA A 68 2.50 -10.14 -2.26
C ALA A 68 2.58 -10.18 -0.72
N ASP A 69 3.02 -11.28 -0.13
CA ASP A 69 3.01 -11.53 1.33
C ASP A 69 3.73 -10.47 2.16
N PHE A 70 4.71 -9.79 1.60
CA PHE A 70 5.41 -8.68 2.26
C PHE A 70 4.61 -7.38 2.28
N SER A 71 3.52 -7.27 1.50
CA SER A 71 2.70 -6.06 1.45
C SER A 71 1.99 -5.83 2.78
N GLY A 72 1.96 -4.58 3.23
CA GLY A 72 1.26 -4.21 4.45
C GLY A 72 -0.25 -4.40 4.32
N ARG A 73 -0.86 -4.88 5.39
CA ARG A 73 -2.31 -5.11 5.50
C ARG A 73 -2.96 -4.07 6.39
N GLY A 74 -4.12 -3.63 5.98
CA GLY A 74 -4.96 -2.72 6.73
C GLY A 74 -5.57 -3.33 7.99
N SER A 75 -6.49 -2.62 8.58
CA SER A 75 -7.24 -3.06 9.76
C SER A 75 -8.67 -2.57 9.68
N ARG A 76 -9.64 -3.43 10.00
CA ARG A 76 -11.07 -3.07 10.14
C ARG A 76 -11.36 -2.15 11.33
N MET A 77 -10.38 -1.98 12.21
CA MET A 77 -10.49 -1.08 13.36
C MET A 77 -10.32 0.39 12.98
N LEU A 78 -9.79 0.69 11.78
CA LEU A 78 -9.74 2.03 11.25
C LEU A 78 -11.11 2.45 10.69
N PRO A 79 -11.48 3.74 10.79
CA PRO A 79 -12.77 4.24 10.27
C PRO A 79 -12.85 4.23 8.74
N TYR A 80 -11.80 3.83 8.06
CA TYR A 80 -11.70 3.71 6.60
C TYR A 80 -10.75 2.57 6.24
N LEU A 81 -11.10 1.83 5.20
CA LEU A 81 -10.28 0.72 4.73
C LEU A 81 -9.04 1.20 3.98
N LYS A 82 -7.94 0.52 4.25
CA LYS A 82 -6.63 0.65 3.61
C LYS A 82 -6.05 -0.75 3.36
N PRO A 83 -5.20 -0.92 2.33
CA PRO A 83 -4.74 0.09 1.36
C PRO A 83 -5.88 0.58 0.46
N ASP A 84 -5.63 1.62 -0.37
CA ASP A 84 -6.63 2.10 -1.34
C ASP A 84 -6.75 1.14 -2.52
N LEU A 85 -5.62 0.63 -3.00
CA LEU A 85 -5.52 -0.32 -4.11
C LEU A 85 -4.16 -1.00 -4.09
N ALA A 86 -3.97 -2.02 -4.92
CA ALA A 86 -2.69 -2.69 -5.12
C ALA A 86 -2.14 -2.42 -6.53
N ALA A 87 -0.81 -2.45 -6.66
CA ALA A 87 -0.12 -2.35 -7.94
C ALA A 87 1.02 -3.38 -8.02
N PRO A 88 1.57 -3.68 -9.23
CA PRO A 88 2.67 -4.60 -9.38
C PRO A 88 3.87 -4.21 -8.51
N GLY A 89 4.38 -5.14 -7.71
CA GLY A 89 5.48 -4.87 -6.79
C GLY A 89 6.49 -6.01 -6.65
N VAL A 90 6.38 -7.05 -7.50
CA VAL A 90 7.27 -8.22 -7.50
C VAL A 90 8.01 -8.29 -8.82
N ASN A 91 9.33 -8.42 -8.76
CA ASN A 91 10.21 -8.54 -9.94
C ASN A 91 10.04 -7.40 -10.96
N ILE A 92 9.86 -6.19 -10.48
CA ILE A 92 9.73 -5.01 -11.33
C ILE A 92 11.10 -4.62 -11.87
N VAL A 93 11.23 -4.57 -13.18
CA VAL A 93 12.48 -4.13 -13.83
C VAL A 93 12.63 -2.62 -13.65
N ALA A 94 13.63 -2.21 -12.90
CA ALA A 94 13.88 -0.82 -12.56
C ALA A 94 15.36 -0.45 -12.70
N PRO A 95 15.69 0.84 -12.92
CA PRO A 95 17.06 1.32 -12.93
C PRO A 95 17.76 1.04 -11.59
N ILE A 96 19.03 0.70 -11.64
CA ILE A 96 19.85 0.45 -10.46
C ILE A 96 21.04 1.42 -10.35
N PRO A 97 21.57 1.67 -9.15
CA PRO A 97 22.79 2.44 -8.97
C PRO A 97 23.95 1.87 -9.78
N GLY A 98 24.73 2.71 -10.40
CA GLY A 98 25.83 2.31 -11.29
C GLY A 98 25.41 2.07 -12.76
N GLY A 99 24.14 2.21 -13.07
CA GLY A 99 23.58 2.07 -14.42
C GLY A 99 23.03 0.67 -14.71
N GLY A 100 22.19 0.58 -15.75
CA GLY A 100 21.50 -0.65 -16.12
C GLY A 100 20.16 -0.85 -15.40
N TYR A 101 19.59 -2.05 -15.54
CA TYR A 101 18.29 -2.42 -14.99
C TYR A 101 18.39 -3.76 -14.29
N SER A 102 17.60 -3.95 -13.22
CA SER A 102 17.49 -5.21 -12.50
C SER A 102 16.07 -5.42 -11.97
N PRO A 103 15.62 -6.67 -11.81
CA PRO A 103 14.39 -6.96 -11.09
C PRO A 103 14.50 -6.54 -9.63
N VAL A 104 13.52 -5.79 -9.15
CA VAL A 104 13.40 -5.33 -7.75
C VAL A 104 12.02 -5.67 -7.21
N THR A 105 11.91 -5.85 -5.90
CA THR A 105 10.66 -6.26 -5.26
C THR A 105 10.40 -5.39 -4.02
N GLY A 106 9.16 -4.92 -3.87
CA GLY A 106 8.72 -4.10 -2.73
C GLY A 106 7.53 -3.22 -3.07
N THR A 107 6.78 -2.80 -2.05
CA THR A 107 5.70 -1.80 -2.20
C THR A 107 6.23 -0.45 -2.68
N SER A 108 7.50 -0.14 -2.44
CA SER A 108 8.19 1.04 -2.99
C SER A 108 8.24 1.05 -4.52
N PHE A 109 8.14 -0.10 -5.16
CA PHE A 109 8.09 -0.24 -6.62
C PHE A 109 6.65 -0.35 -7.15
N ALA A 110 5.68 -0.65 -6.28
CA ALA A 110 4.26 -0.57 -6.61
C ALA A 110 3.73 0.88 -6.63
N ALA A 111 4.16 1.71 -5.71
CA ALA A 111 3.72 3.10 -5.61
C ALA A 111 3.96 3.96 -6.88
N PRO A 112 5.09 3.86 -7.61
CA PRO A 112 5.33 4.60 -8.84
C PRO A 112 4.29 4.33 -9.96
N PHE A 113 3.75 3.11 -10.06
CA PHE A 113 2.68 2.81 -11.02
C PHE A 113 1.44 3.66 -10.75
N VAL A 114 1.08 3.81 -9.47
CA VAL A 114 -0.06 4.63 -9.07
C VAL A 114 0.22 6.12 -9.29
N SER A 115 1.46 6.56 -9.04
CA SER A 115 1.86 7.94 -9.32
C SER A 115 1.80 8.25 -10.83
N GLY A 116 2.24 7.32 -11.68
CA GLY A 116 2.13 7.44 -13.13
C GLY A 116 0.67 7.47 -13.61
N ALA A 117 -0.18 6.61 -13.06
CA ALA A 117 -1.62 6.62 -13.36
C ALA A 117 -2.29 7.92 -12.92
N ALA A 118 -1.92 8.45 -11.76
CA ALA A 118 -2.40 9.75 -11.29
C ALA A 118 -1.98 10.89 -12.23
N ALA A 119 -0.73 10.88 -12.72
CA ALA A 119 -0.26 11.87 -13.69
C ALA A 119 -1.06 11.82 -15.00
N LEU A 120 -1.35 10.62 -15.52
CA LEU A 120 -2.19 10.44 -16.72
C LEU A 120 -3.64 10.92 -16.48
N LEU A 121 -4.21 10.66 -15.30
CA LEU A 121 -5.51 11.21 -14.92
C LEU A 121 -5.50 12.74 -14.86
N MET A 122 -4.46 13.34 -14.29
CA MET A 122 -4.30 14.79 -14.24
C MET A 122 -4.11 15.40 -15.63
N GLN A 123 -3.38 14.72 -16.52
CA GLN A 123 -3.28 15.11 -17.92
C GLN A 123 -4.66 15.10 -18.60
N TRP A 124 -5.38 14.00 -18.48
CA TRP A 124 -6.72 13.86 -19.02
C TRP A 124 -7.69 14.92 -18.47
N GLY A 125 -7.71 15.10 -17.15
CA GLY A 125 -8.65 15.99 -16.49
C GLY A 125 -8.28 17.45 -16.65
N ILE A 126 -7.10 17.84 -16.20
CA ILE A 126 -6.69 19.25 -16.08
C ILE A 126 -6.18 19.78 -17.42
N ILE A 127 -5.21 19.10 -18.04
CA ILE A 127 -4.55 19.61 -19.24
C ILE A 127 -5.48 19.54 -20.45
N ASN A 128 -6.20 18.41 -20.61
CA ASN A 128 -7.14 18.21 -21.71
C ASN A 128 -8.53 18.80 -21.44
N GLY A 129 -8.76 19.40 -20.24
CA GLY A 129 -9.98 20.13 -19.90
C GLY A 129 -11.20 19.26 -19.58
N ASN A 130 -11.07 17.94 -19.45
CA ASN A 130 -12.20 17.05 -19.17
C ASN A 130 -12.71 17.15 -17.71
N ASP A 131 -11.84 17.44 -16.76
CA ASP A 131 -12.16 17.74 -15.36
C ASP A 131 -11.17 18.76 -14.80
N PRO A 132 -11.35 20.07 -15.09
CA PRO A 132 -10.41 21.11 -14.65
C PRO A 132 -10.25 21.22 -13.13
N TYR A 133 -11.22 20.73 -12.37
CA TYR A 133 -11.22 20.71 -10.91
C TYR A 133 -10.78 19.38 -10.32
N LEU A 134 -10.00 18.61 -11.06
CA LEU A 134 -9.43 17.34 -10.60
C LEU A 134 -8.41 17.62 -9.49
N TYR A 135 -8.67 17.11 -8.29
CA TYR A 135 -7.80 17.22 -7.12
C TYR A 135 -7.58 15.85 -6.46
N GLY A 136 -6.70 15.76 -5.47
CA GLY A 136 -6.23 14.49 -4.91
C GLY A 136 -7.31 13.49 -4.50
N GLU A 137 -8.41 13.94 -3.87
CA GLU A 137 -9.52 13.06 -3.49
C GLU A 137 -10.28 12.53 -4.73
N LYS A 138 -10.44 13.35 -5.78
CA LYS A 138 -11.04 12.90 -7.04
C LYS A 138 -10.13 11.92 -7.77
N VAL A 139 -8.81 12.19 -7.83
CA VAL A 139 -7.82 11.23 -8.39
C VAL A 139 -7.94 9.90 -7.70
N LYS A 140 -7.96 9.89 -6.37
CA LYS A 140 -8.13 8.68 -5.57
C LYS A 140 -9.46 7.97 -5.85
N ALA A 141 -10.54 8.70 -6.00
CA ALA A 141 -11.86 8.15 -6.34
C ALA A 141 -11.85 7.48 -7.72
N TYR A 142 -11.26 8.12 -8.74
CA TYR A 142 -11.14 7.55 -10.08
C TYR A 142 -10.28 6.27 -10.07
N LEU A 143 -9.14 6.29 -9.38
CA LEU A 143 -8.26 5.11 -9.27
C LEU A 143 -8.96 3.94 -8.60
N ARG A 144 -9.70 4.18 -7.51
CA ARG A 144 -10.50 3.17 -6.82
C ARG A 144 -11.61 2.62 -7.70
N LYS A 145 -12.35 3.49 -8.39
CA LYS A 145 -13.45 3.11 -9.29
C LYS A 145 -12.98 2.25 -10.46
N GLY A 146 -11.79 2.55 -10.99
CA GLY A 146 -11.20 1.82 -12.10
C GLY A 146 -10.36 0.60 -11.67
N ALA A 147 -10.26 0.31 -10.38
CA ALA A 147 -9.51 -0.86 -9.92
C ALA A 147 -10.17 -2.16 -10.39
N ARG A 148 -9.36 -3.13 -10.83
CA ARG A 148 -9.85 -4.43 -11.25
C ARG A 148 -9.75 -5.48 -10.14
N PRO A 149 -10.69 -6.44 -10.08
CA PRO A 149 -10.59 -7.56 -9.16
C PRO A 149 -9.27 -8.35 -9.36
N LEU A 150 -8.77 -8.91 -8.26
CA LEU A 150 -7.69 -9.90 -8.26
C LEU A 150 -8.28 -11.27 -7.92
N PRO A 151 -7.77 -12.37 -8.53
CA PRO A 151 -8.19 -13.72 -8.19
C PRO A 151 -8.05 -14.01 -6.68
N GLY A 152 -8.97 -14.78 -6.13
CA GLY A 152 -8.95 -15.15 -4.70
C GLY A 152 -9.65 -14.17 -3.77
N TYR A 153 -10.22 -13.06 -4.28
CA TYR A 153 -10.99 -12.11 -3.49
C TYR A 153 -12.41 -11.97 -4.03
N GLU A 154 -13.39 -12.12 -3.15
CA GLU A 154 -14.83 -11.97 -3.47
C GLU A 154 -15.35 -10.60 -3.02
N GLU A 155 -14.75 -10.01 -1.99
CA GLU A 155 -15.18 -8.75 -1.40
C GLU A 155 -14.18 -7.61 -1.62
N TYR A 156 -14.69 -6.45 -1.99
CA TYR A 156 -13.96 -5.19 -2.16
C TYR A 156 -14.74 -4.03 -1.54
N PRO A 157 -14.05 -3.07 -0.87
CA PRO A 157 -12.63 -3.08 -0.56
C PRO A 157 -12.28 -4.05 0.59
N ASN A 158 -11.03 -4.52 0.63
CA ASN A 158 -10.51 -5.35 1.71
C ASN A 158 -9.16 -4.86 2.22
N GLU A 159 -8.66 -5.47 3.30
CA GLU A 159 -7.46 -5.03 4.01
C GLU A 159 -6.14 -5.37 3.32
N GLU A 160 -6.15 -6.21 2.29
CA GLU A 160 -4.95 -6.67 1.59
C GLU A 160 -4.72 -5.89 0.29
N VAL A 161 -5.74 -5.79 -0.55
CA VAL A 161 -5.65 -5.19 -1.88
C VAL A 161 -6.54 -3.96 -2.07
N GLY A 162 -7.22 -3.52 -1.02
CA GLY A 162 -8.14 -2.39 -1.07
C GLY A 162 -9.25 -2.60 -2.08
N TRP A 163 -9.43 -1.67 -3.02
CA TRP A 163 -10.44 -1.73 -4.08
C TRP A 163 -10.03 -2.64 -5.25
N GLY A 164 -8.84 -3.27 -5.18
CA GLY A 164 -8.32 -4.17 -6.20
C GLY A 164 -7.03 -3.69 -6.84
N ALA A 165 -6.64 -4.30 -7.95
CA ALA A 165 -5.44 -3.95 -8.70
C ALA A 165 -5.64 -2.68 -9.53
N LEU A 166 -4.62 -1.83 -9.57
CA LEU A 166 -4.57 -0.66 -10.44
C LEU A 166 -4.87 -1.04 -11.90
N CYS A 167 -5.81 -0.33 -12.51
CA CYS A 167 -6.07 -0.37 -13.94
C CYS A 167 -6.24 1.05 -14.48
N THR A 168 -5.20 1.63 -15.03
CA THR A 168 -5.20 3.01 -15.52
C THR A 168 -6.24 3.23 -16.60
N ALA A 169 -6.40 2.27 -17.51
CA ALA A 169 -7.37 2.36 -18.60
C ALA A 169 -8.82 2.47 -18.09
N GLN A 170 -9.17 1.72 -17.03
CA GLN A 170 -10.50 1.79 -16.42
C GLN A 170 -10.67 2.97 -15.47
N SER A 171 -9.55 3.55 -14.99
CA SER A 171 -9.58 4.71 -14.10
C SER A 171 -9.84 6.02 -14.85
N ILE A 172 -9.47 6.08 -16.14
CA ILE A 172 -9.74 7.24 -16.99
C ILE A 172 -11.14 7.06 -17.59
N PRO A 173 -12.11 7.96 -17.31
CA PRO A 173 -13.43 7.87 -17.90
C PRO A 173 -13.36 7.91 -19.43
N HIS A 174 -14.00 6.97 -20.08
CA HIS A 174 -14.22 7.02 -21.54
C HIS A 174 -15.34 8.02 -21.81
N MET A 175 -15.13 8.89 -22.77
CA MET A 175 -16.18 9.72 -23.35
C MET A 175 -17.10 8.88 -24.23
#